data_c52666c9e1dd6ab5f692302e9f57ef99
#
_entry.id   c52666c9e1dd6ab5f692302e9f57ef99
#
_cell.length_a   1.000
_cell.length_b   1.000
_cell.length_c   1.000
_cell.angle_alpha   90.00
_cell.angle_beta   90.00
_cell.angle_gamma   90.00
#
_symmetry.space_group_name_H-M   'P 1'
#
loop_
_entity.id
_entity.type
_entity.pdbx_description
1 polymer ?
#
loop_
_entity_poly.entity_id
_entity_poly.type
_entity_poly.pdbx_seq_one_letter_code
_entity_poly.pdbx_strand_id
1 'polypeptide(L)'
;ANHLGFSRDGTLPPGATRVIDTTAPFDHCNFTVLDDAPAGLVGRFVALLLAQRYDDPTVRPLMDLEGLRAWHPGRTSGYRALADAVTLDPETLAFTPRTR
;
A
#
# COMPACT_ATOMS: atom_id res chain seq x y z
N ALA A 1 0.72 -3.76 -7.67
CA ALA A 1 -0.47 -2.89 -7.71
C ALA A 1 -0.33 -1.82 -8.80
N ASN A 2 0.73 -1.02 -8.82
CA ASN A 2 0.89 0.10 -9.76
C ASN A 2 0.91 -0.34 -11.24
N HIS A 3 1.56 -1.45 -11.57
CA HIS A 3 1.59 -1.97 -12.94
C HIS A 3 0.17 -2.20 -13.50
N LEU A 4 -0.70 -2.84 -12.72
CA LEU A 4 -2.09 -3.07 -13.13
C LEU A 4 -2.90 -1.77 -13.22
N GLY A 5 -2.67 -0.82 -12.32
CA GLY A 5 -3.27 0.50 -12.35
C GLY A 5 -2.88 1.25 -13.63
N PHE A 6 -1.59 1.37 -13.89
CA PHE A 6 -1.05 2.06 -15.06
C PHE A 6 -1.42 1.41 -16.40
N SER A 7 -1.63 0.08 -16.40
CA SER A 7 -2.16 -0.61 -17.58
C SER A 7 -3.64 -0.33 -17.83
N ARG A 8 -4.44 -0.14 -16.74
CA ARG A 8 -5.86 0.16 -16.85
C ARG A 8 -6.14 1.60 -17.29
N ASP A 9 -5.36 2.55 -16.77
CA ASP A 9 -5.52 3.97 -17.11
C ASP A 9 -4.82 4.40 -18.40
N GLY A 10 -4.10 3.47 -19.06
CA GLY A 10 -3.42 3.72 -20.33
C GLY A 10 -2.03 4.36 -20.19
N THR A 11 -1.54 4.59 -18.97
CA THR A 11 -0.17 5.10 -18.71
C THR A 11 0.88 4.11 -19.25
N LEU A 12 0.62 2.82 -19.14
CA LEU A 12 1.42 1.77 -19.75
C LEU A 12 0.69 1.18 -20.97
N PRO A 13 1.16 1.44 -22.19
CA PRO A 13 0.60 0.82 -23.38
C PRO A 13 0.70 -0.70 -23.35
N PRO A 14 -0.23 -1.43 -24.00
CA PRO A 14 -0.13 -2.87 -24.11
C PRO A 14 1.23 -3.32 -24.68
N GLY A 15 1.88 -4.26 -24.02
CA GLY A 15 3.17 -4.80 -24.45
C GLY A 15 4.40 -3.95 -24.15
N ALA A 16 4.24 -2.76 -23.54
CA ALA A 16 5.37 -1.89 -23.17
C ALA A 16 6.26 -2.49 -22.08
N THR A 17 5.72 -3.37 -21.25
CA THR A 17 6.45 -4.05 -20.18
C THR A 17 6.06 -5.53 -20.10
N ARG A 18 6.95 -6.35 -19.54
CA ARG A 18 6.64 -7.73 -19.16
C ARG A 18 7.07 -7.96 -17.71
N VAL A 19 6.31 -8.77 -17.01
CA VAL A 19 6.71 -9.27 -15.69
C VAL A 19 7.83 -10.28 -15.90
N ILE A 20 8.97 -10.04 -15.27
CA ILE A 20 10.14 -10.94 -15.32
C ILE A 20 10.22 -11.84 -14.09
N ASP A 21 9.64 -11.39 -12.97
CA ASP A 21 9.58 -12.14 -11.73
C ASP A 21 8.47 -11.58 -10.83
N THR A 22 8.07 -12.36 -9.82
CA THR A 22 7.06 -11.96 -8.82
C THR A 22 7.54 -12.38 -7.45
N THR A 23 7.69 -11.43 -6.55
CA THR A 23 8.05 -11.68 -5.15
C THR A 23 6.89 -12.34 -4.38
N ALA A 24 7.20 -12.91 -3.22
CA ALA A 24 6.17 -13.25 -2.25
C ALA A 24 5.32 -12.01 -1.91
N PRO A 25 4.03 -12.18 -1.63
CA PRO A 25 3.17 -11.06 -1.25
C PRO A 25 3.65 -10.45 0.08
N PHE A 26 3.58 -9.14 0.15
CA PHE A 26 3.84 -8.38 1.38
C PHE A 26 2.73 -7.36 1.59
N ASP A 27 2.57 -6.90 2.84
CA ASP A 27 1.59 -5.87 3.12
C ASP A 27 2.06 -4.53 2.49
N HIS A 28 1.13 -3.86 1.85
CA HIS A 28 1.37 -2.58 1.19
C HIS A 28 1.31 -1.43 2.21
N CYS A 29 1.06 -0.20 1.74
CA CYS A 29 0.95 0.98 2.59
C CYS A 29 -0.04 0.78 3.73
N ASN A 30 0.25 1.38 4.88
CA ASN A 30 -0.65 1.44 6.02
C ASN A 30 -0.77 2.88 6.52
N PHE A 31 -1.78 3.14 7.33
CA PHE A 31 -1.82 4.33 8.15
C PHE A 31 -1.04 4.09 9.45
N THR A 32 -0.14 4.99 9.76
CA THR A 32 0.55 5.03 11.04
C THR A 32 0.16 6.29 11.79
N VAL A 33 0.15 6.22 13.09
CA VAL A 33 -0.13 7.34 13.98
C VAL A 33 1.05 7.58 14.91
N LEU A 34 1.20 8.79 15.40
CA LEU A 34 2.19 9.11 16.41
C LEU A 34 1.80 8.44 17.74
N ASP A 35 2.78 8.14 18.58
CA ASP A 35 2.57 7.47 19.87
C ASP A 35 1.71 8.30 20.81
N ASP A 36 1.73 9.64 20.69
CA ASP A 36 0.94 10.59 21.46
C ASP A 36 -0.40 10.95 20.81
N ALA A 37 -0.77 10.32 19.71
CA ALA A 37 -2.05 10.59 19.05
C ALA A 37 -3.23 10.26 19.99
N PRO A 38 -4.27 11.12 20.06
CA PRO A 38 -5.42 10.88 20.94
C PRO A 38 -6.13 9.55 20.60
N ALA A 39 -6.08 8.60 21.54
CA ALA A 39 -6.60 7.25 21.32
C ALA A 39 -8.06 7.21 20.85
N GLY A 40 -8.90 8.13 21.33
CA GLY A 40 -10.30 8.24 20.92
C GLY A 40 -10.47 8.66 19.45
N LEU A 41 -9.56 9.47 18.90
CA LEU A 41 -9.56 9.84 17.48
C LEU A 41 -9.07 8.68 16.64
N VAL A 42 -7.97 8.05 17.06
CA VAL A 42 -7.42 6.85 16.38
C VAL A 42 -8.46 5.76 16.31
N GLY A 43 -9.13 5.44 17.43
CA GLY A 43 -10.16 4.40 17.46
C GLY A 43 -11.33 4.69 16.51
N ARG A 44 -11.79 5.94 16.44
CA ARG A 44 -12.86 6.36 15.52
C ARG A 44 -12.42 6.26 14.06
N PHE A 45 -11.21 6.70 13.74
CA PHE A 45 -10.66 6.62 12.39
C PHE A 45 -10.55 5.16 11.92
N VAL A 46 -9.99 4.29 12.75
CA VAL A 46 -9.88 2.85 12.46
C VAL A 46 -11.26 2.24 12.26
N ALA A 47 -12.23 2.54 13.13
CA ALA A 47 -13.59 2.03 13.00
C ALA A 47 -14.25 2.49 11.69
N LEU A 48 -14.05 3.74 11.27
CA LEU A 48 -14.56 4.27 10.00
C LEU A 48 -13.96 3.52 8.80
N LEU A 49 -12.65 3.28 8.79
CA LEU A 49 -12.01 2.53 7.70
C LEU A 49 -12.51 1.10 7.64
N LEU A 50 -12.54 0.39 8.77
CA LEU A 50 -12.97 -1.01 8.83
C LEU A 50 -14.47 -1.20 8.51
N ALA A 51 -15.28 -0.16 8.68
CA ALA A 51 -16.69 -0.18 8.31
C ALA A 51 -16.94 0.02 6.81
N GLN A 52 -15.94 0.50 6.05
CA GLN A 52 -16.10 0.69 4.62
C GLN A 52 -16.24 -0.65 3.89
N ARG A 53 -17.24 -0.73 3.03
CA ARG A 53 -17.54 -1.93 2.26
C ARG A 53 -17.42 -1.65 0.77
N TYR A 54 -16.79 -2.56 0.05
CA TYR A 54 -16.62 -2.43 -1.39
C TYR A 54 -17.94 -2.49 -2.18
N ASP A 55 -18.96 -3.12 -1.63
CA ASP A 55 -20.32 -3.19 -2.22
C ASP A 55 -21.13 -1.89 -2.02
N ASP A 56 -20.66 -0.97 -1.16
CA ASP A 56 -21.26 0.36 -1.03
C ASP A 56 -20.91 1.24 -2.24
N PRO A 57 -21.91 1.70 -3.03
CA PRO A 57 -21.67 2.50 -4.22
C PRO A 57 -21.06 3.88 -3.92
N THR A 58 -21.18 4.39 -2.69
CA THR A 58 -20.60 5.67 -2.28
C THR A 58 -19.11 5.55 -1.94
N VAL A 59 -18.66 4.38 -1.52
CA VAL A 59 -17.28 4.08 -1.12
C VAL A 59 -16.49 3.46 -2.27
N ARG A 60 -17.14 2.67 -3.12
CA ARG A 60 -16.50 1.94 -4.21
C ARG A 60 -15.57 2.78 -5.10
N PRO A 61 -15.94 3.99 -5.56
CA PRO A 61 -15.07 4.79 -6.43
C PRO A 61 -13.72 5.12 -5.78
N LEU A 62 -13.71 5.40 -4.47
CA LEU A 62 -12.48 5.65 -3.72
C LEU A 62 -11.64 4.37 -3.62
N MET A 63 -12.26 3.25 -3.28
CA MET A 63 -11.56 1.98 -3.16
C MET A 63 -10.99 1.51 -4.50
N ASP A 64 -11.70 1.72 -5.61
CA ASP A 64 -11.22 1.41 -6.95
C ASP A 64 -10.01 2.28 -7.34
N LEU A 65 -10.03 3.57 -6.99
CA LEU A 65 -8.91 4.49 -7.22
C LEU A 65 -7.64 4.02 -6.49
N GLU A 66 -7.79 3.58 -5.25
CA GLU A 66 -6.69 3.08 -4.42
C GLU A 66 -6.33 1.60 -4.70
N GLY A 67 -7.12 0.92 -5.52
CA GLY A 67 -6.94 -0.52 -5.80
C GLY A 67 -7.29 -1.42 -4.62
N LEU A 68 -8.16 -0.95 -3.71
CA LEU A 68 -8.54 -1.64 -2.48
C LEU A 68 -9.84 -2.44 -2.66
N ARG A 69 -9.98 -3.47 -1.83
CA ARG A 69 -11.23 -4.25 -1.69
C ARG A 69 -11.75 -4.27 -0.25
N ALA A 70 -10.85 -4.12 0.71
CA ALA A 70 -11.16 -4.06 2.14
C ALA A 70 -10.02 -3.37 2.89
N TRP A 71 -10.34 -2.82 4.03
CA TRP A 71 -9.38 -2.40 5.04
C TRP A 71 -9.20 -3.53 6.05
N HIS A 72 -8.00 -3.70 6.55
CA HIS A 72 -7.65 -4.67 7.57
C HIS A 72 -6.97 -3.99 8.76
N PRO A 73 -7.10 -4.55 9.97
CA PRO A 73 -6.30 -4.10 11.11
C PRO A 73 -4.79 -4.14 10.78
N GLY A 74 -4.06 -3.13 11.22
CA GLY A 74 -2.62 -3.04 11.01
C GLY A 74 -1.89 -4.23 11.66
N ARG A 75 -0.83 -4.68 11.00
CA ARG A 75 0.07 -5.74 11.51
C ARG A 75 1.49 -5.49 11.00
N THR A 76 2.48 -5.93 11.74
CA THR A 76 3.90 -5.83 11.34
C THR A 76 4.40 -7.08 10.61
N SER A 77 3.78 -8.23 10.84
CA SER A 77 4.22 -9.53 10.27
C SER A 77 4.20 -9.59 8.75
N GLY A 78 3.34 -8.80 8.11
CA GLY A 78 3.22 -8.76 6.65
C GLY A 78 4.37 -8.02 5.95
N TYR A 79 5.29 -7.39 6.69
CA TYR A 79 6.46 -6.67 6.17
C TYR A 79 7.76 -7.47 6.27
N ARG A 80 7.72 -8.70 6.76
CA ARG A 80 8.93 -9.51 6.99
C ARG A 80 9.78 -9.66 5.73
N ALA A 81 9.18 -10.04 4.61
CA ALA A 81 9.90 -10.20 3.35
C ALA A 81 10.58 -8.90 2.89
N LEU A 82 9.96 -7.76 3.17
CA LEU A 82 10.51 -6.45 2.85
C LEU A 82 11.69 -6.10 3.79
N ALA A 83 11.55 -6.39 5.09
CA ALA A 83 12.61 -6.21 6.06
C ALA A 83 13.83 -7.08 5.73
N ASP A 84 13.61 -8.33 5.34
CA ASP A 84 14.67 -9.26 4.91
C ASP A 84 15.39 -8.73 3.66
N ALA A 85 14.65 -8.22 2.67
CA ALA A 85 15.23 -7.64 1.45
C ALA A 85 16.11 -6.40 1.76
N VAL A 86 15.65 -5.51 2.64
CA VAL A 86 16.43 -4.35 3.09
C VAL A 86 17.70 -4.77 3.82
N THR A 87 17.67 -5.86 4.57
CA THR A 87 18.86 -6.40 5.27
C THR A 87 19.88 -6.96 4.28
N LEU A 88 19.42 -7.55 3.16
CA LEU A 88 20.28 -8.09 2.11
C LEU A 88 20.94 -7.01 1.25
N ASP A 89 20.30 -5.86 1.12
CA ASP A 89 20.81 -4.72 0.35
C ASP A 89 20.74 -3.42 1.17
N PRO A 90 21.71 -3.21 2.09
CA PRO A 90 21.77 -2.00 2.90
C PRO A 90 21.95 -0.71 2.10
N GLU A 91 22.48 -0.79 0.88
CA GLU A 91 22.68 0.39 0.01
C GLU A 91 21.35 0.99 -0.44
N THR A 92 20.30 0.19 -0.51
CA THR A 92 18.92 0.68 -0.78
C THR A 92 18.45 1.69 0.28
N LEU A 93 18.95 1.61 1.53
CA LEU A 93 18.67 2.57 2.60
C LEU A 93 19.57 3.81 2.53
N ALA A 94 20.71 3.74 1.86
CA ALA A 94 21.64 4.83 1.72
C ALA A 94 21.32 5.76 0.54
N PHE A 95 20.12 5.66 -0.05
CA PHE A 95 19.69 6.52 -1.14
C PHE A 95 19.65 7.97 -0.68
N THR A 96 20.69 8.73 -1.03
CA THR A 96 20.69 10.18 -0.90
C THR A 96 20.11 10.77 -2.18
N PRO A 97 18.96 11.46 -2.14
CA PRO A 97 18.41 12.13 -3.31
C PRO A 97 19.47 13.08 -3.88
N ARG A 98 19.82 12.94 -5.15
CA ARG A 98 20.63 13.97 -5.81
C ARG A 98 19.78 15.23 -5.87
N THR A 99 20.16 16.25 -5.12
CA THR A 99 19.66 17.60 -5.31
C THR A 99 20.05 18.07 -6.71
N ARG A 100 19.05 18.41 -7.51
CA ARG A 100 19.25 19.08 -8.80
C ARG A 100 19.63 20.53 -8.57
#